data_e13d7e5b10ed85e57553a40416311d05
#
_entry.id   e13d7e5b10ed85e57553a40416311d05
#
_cell.length_a   1.000
_cell.length_b   1.000
_cell.length_c   1.000
_cell.angle_alpha   90.00
_cell.angle_beta   90.00
_cell.angle_gamma   90.00
#
_symmetry.space_group_name_H-M   'P 1'
#
loop_
_entity.id
_entity.type
_entity.pdbx_description
1 polymer ?
#
loop_
_entity_poly.entity_id
_entity_poly.type
_entity_poly.pdbx_seq_one_letter_code
_entity_poly.pdbx_strand_id
1 'polypeptide(L)'
;VGVANVDAHVSLPAVGITEPNKLLMIMGTSTCGIMCSSQEKMVPGICGVVEDGVLPGLYGYEAGQPCVGDQFEWFVKNCVPAGYYQEADSRDMNIHELLTEKASRLKIGESGLIALDWWNGSRSVLVDADLTGMILGLTLTTKPEEIYRALIESTAYGMRTIIDNFEEAGVPVEELYACGGISKKNAMMMQIYADVANRRFLSVPLTSPLPLV
;
A
#
# COMPACT_ATOMS: atom_id res chain seq x y z
N VAL A 1 -18.38 27.83 6.30
CA VAL A 1 -18.66 26.82 5.29
C VAL A 1 -17.34 26.16 4.95
N GLY A 2 -17.20 24.84 5.24
CA GLY A 2 -16.02 24.08 4.86
C GLY A 2 -15.97 23.85 3.34
N VAL A 3 -14.79 23.83 2.77
CA VAL A 3 -14.57 23.43 1.37
C VAL A 3 -14.59 21.91 1.30
N ALA A 4 -15.49 21.33 0.50
CA ALA A 4 -15.50 19.90 0.23
C ALA A 4 -14.27 19.55 -0.63
N ASN A 5 -13.56 18.49 -0.25
CA ASN A 5 -12.44 17.96 -1.02
C ASN A 5 -12.43 16.42 -0.90
N VAL A 6 -11.64 15.76 -1.73
CA VAL A 6 -11.44 14.31 -1.66
C VAL A 6 -10.62 13.98 -0.40
N ASP A 7 -11.06 13.00 0.37
CA ASP A 7 -10.44 12.61 1.65
C ASP A 7 -8.95 12.25 1.50
N ALA A 8 -8.58 11.58 0.41
CA ALA A 8 -7.19 11.27 0.10
C ALA A 8 -6.35 12.54 -0.12
N HIS A 9 -6.88 13.53 -0.85
CA HIS A 9 -6.14 14.77 -1.14
C HIS A 9 -5.92 15.62 0.12
N VAL A 10 -6.93 15.75 0.99
CA VAL A 10 -6.78 16.50 2.25
C VAL A 10 -5.87 15.79 3.25
N SER A 11 -5.60 14.51 3.06
CA SER A 11 -4.69 13.77 3.94
C SER A 11 -3.26 14.28 3.82
N LEU A 12 -2.82 14.77 2.66
CA LEU A 12 -1.46 15.27 2.46
C LEU A 12 -1.14 16.46 3.39
N PRO A 13 -1.90 17.58 3.34
CA PRO A 13 -1.69 18.69 4.28
C PRO A 13 -2.04 18.32 5.73
N ALA A 14 -2.99 17.41 5.97
CA ALA A 14 -3.35 16.98 7.32
C ALA A 14 -2.21 16.28 8.06
N VAL A 15 -1.29 15.64 7.35
CA VAL A 15 -0.09 15.03 7.93
C VAL A 15 1.12 15.98 7.89
N GLY A 16 0.93 17.26 7.50
CA GLY A 16 1.96 18.29 7.50
C GLY A 16 2.87 18.29 6.27
N ILE A 17 2.49 17.58 5.21
CA ILE A 17 3.24 17.60 3.94
C ILE A 17 2.74 18.79 3.11
N THR A 18 3.59 19.80 2.96
CA THR A 18 3.30 21.02 2.19
C THR A 18 4.33 21.30 1.10
N GLU A 19 5.33 20.42 0.97
CA GLU A 19 6.42 20.53 0.03
C GLU A 19 6.29 19.50 -1.11
N PRO A 20 6.84 19.76 -2.30
CA PRO A 20 6.80 18.80 -3.41
C PRO A 20 7.67 17.57 -3.14
N ASN A 21 7.56 16.57 -4.03
CA ASN A 21 8.36 15.34 -4.10
C ASN A 21 8.23 14.40 -2.89
N LYS A 22 7.18 14.57 -2.09
CA LYS A 22 6.86 13.70 -0.94
C LYS A 22 5.62 12.90 -1.25
N LEU A 23 5.75 11.57 -1.30
CA LEU A 23 4.66 10.65 -1.61
C LEU A 23 4.02 10.16 -0.31
N LEU A 24 2.75 10.46 -0.12
CA LEU A 24 1.93 9.93 0.96
C LEU A 24 1.14 8.71 0.48
N MET A 25 1.37 7.56 1.12
CA MET A 25 0.62 6.33 0.90
C MET A 25 -0.47 6.18 1.96
N ILE A 26 -1.72 6.22 1.56
CA ILE A 26 -2.89 6.03 2.43
C ILE A 26 -3.31 4.56 2.31
N MET A 27 -2.93 3.76 3.31
CA MET A 27 -3.00 2.30 3.26
C MET A 27 -4.23 1.77 4.00
N GLY A 28 -5.16 1.21 3.24
CA GLY A 28 -6.41 0.61 3.71
C GLY A 28 -6.78 -0.63 2.90
N THR A 29 -8.06 -0.80 2.56
CA THR A 29 -8.57 -1.84 1.65
C THR A 29 -7.89 -1.77 0.29
N SER A 30 -7.72 -0.56 -0.21
CA SER A 30 -6.84 -0.17 -1.31
C SER A 30 -5.72 0.72 -0.78
N THR A 31 -4.78 1.09 -1.63
CA THR A 31 -3.79 2.13 -1.30
C THR A 31 -3.89 3.26 -2.31
N CYS A 32 -4.00 4.49 -1.78
CA CYS A 32 -3.94 5.71 -2.58
C CYS A 32 -2.62 6.42 -2.30
N GLY A 33 -1.85 6.72 -3.34
CA GLY A 33 -0.62 7.50 -3.28
C GLY A 33 -0.86 8.91 -3.80
N ILE A 34 -0.64 9.92 -2.95
CA ILE A 34 -0.79 11.33 -3.29
C ILE A 34 0.56 12.02 -3.18
N MET A 35 0.90 12.79 -4.20
CA MET A 35 2.14 13.56 -4.24
C MET A 35 1.90 14.91 -4.93
N CYS A 36 2.74 15.90 -4.62
CA CYS A 36 2.80 17.14 -5.37
C CYS A 36 4.18 17.33 -6.01
N SER A 37 4.22 18.05 -7.14
CA SER A 37 5.45 18.48 -7.80
C SER A 37 5.37 19.97 -8.16
N SER A 38 6.51 20.63 -8.25
CA SER A 38 6.60 22.02 -8.71
C SER A 38 6.51 22.17 -10.23
N GLN A 39 6.55 21.06 -10.96
CA GLN A 39 6.50 21.04 -12.44
C GLN A 39 5.43 20.07 -12.90
N GLU A 40 4.70 20.47 -13.94
CA GLU A 40 3.83 19.55 -14.65
C GLU A 40 4.66 18.55 -15.43
N LYS A 41 4.39 17.27 -15.20
CA LYS A 41 4.95 16.15 -15.95
C LYS A 41 3.85 15.14 -16.22
N MET A 42 3.72 14.72 -17.45
CA MET A 42 2.83 13.61 -17.77
C MET A 42 3.50 12.30 -17.34
N VAL A 43 2.86 11.59 -16.44
CA VAL A 43 3.30 10.27 -15.96
C VAL A 43 2.35 9.22 -16.53
N PRO A 44 2.79 8.37 -17.45
CA PRO A 44 1.92 7.34 -18.02
C PRO A 44 1.37 6.39 -16.95
N GLY A 45 0.15 5.94 -17.09
CA GLY A 45 -0.42 4.91 -16.21
C GLY A 45 -0.77 5.35 -14.78
N ILE A 46 -0.88 6.65 -14.52
CA ILE A 46 -1.45 7.17 -13.27
C ILE A 46 -2.84 7.79 -13.50
N CYS A 47 -3.54 8.10 -12.39
CA CYS A 47 -4.90 8.67 -12.48
C CYS A 47 -4.94 10.05 -13.13
N GLY A 48 -3.88 10.84 -12.97
CA GLY A 48 -3.76 12.15 -13.57
C GLY A 48 -2.84 13.11 -12.85
N VAL A 49 -2.68 14.30 -13.43
CA VAL A 49 -1.98 15.44 -12.86
C VAL A 49 -2.90 16.67 -12.95
N VAL A 50 -3.00 17.43 -11.86
CA VAL A 50 -3.89 18.61 -11.79
C VAL A 50 -3.17 19.76 -11.09
N GLU A 51 -3.11 20.92 -11.73
CA GLU A 51 -2.62 22.15 -11.12
C GLU A 51 -3.56 22.56 -9.98
N ASP A 52 -3.00 22.95 -8.85
CA ASP A 52 -3.75 23.31 -7.62
C ASP A 52 -4.68 22.21 -7.08
N GLY A 53 -4.55 20.97 -7.57
CA GLY A 53 -5.49 19.89 -7.23
C GLY A 53 -5.39 19.39 -5.79
N VAL A 54 -4.25 19.58 -5.14
CA VAL A 54 -3.99 19.15 -3.75
C VAL A 54 -3.49 20.31 -2.90
N LEU A 55 -2.43 21.00 -3.34
CA LEU A 55 -1.83 22.15 -2.67
C LEU A 55 -1.72 23.32 -3.65
N PRO A 56 -2.05 24.54 -3.24
CA PRO A 56 -1.93 25.72 -4.08
C PRO A 56 -0.50 25.93 -4.61
N GLY A 57 -0.36 26.24 -5.89
CA GLY A 57 0.91 26.48 -6.55
C GLY A 57 1.71 25.23 -6.92
N LEU A 58 1.13 24.04 -6.72
CA LEU A 58 1.76 22.77 -7.05
C LEU A 58 0.84 21.89 -7.93
N TYR A 59 1.46 21.00 -8.68
CA TYR A 59 0.77 19.97 -9.47
C TYR A 59 0.54 18.73 -8.59
N GLY A 60 -0.72 18.38 -8.39
CA GLY A 60 -1.12 17.19 -7.63
C GLY A 60 -1.16 15.95 -8.50
N TYR A 61 -0.62 14.85 -8.00
CA TYR A 61 -0.57 13.54 -8.64
C TYR A 61 -1.26 12.51 -7.79
N GLU A 62 -2.02 11.62 -8.43
CA GLU A 62 -2.63 10.47 -7.77
C GLU A 62 -2.29 9.18 -8.51
N ALA A 63 -1.81 8.21 -7.76
CA ALA A 63 -1.61 6.84 -8.20
C ALA A 63 -2.05 5.88 -7.09
N GLY A 64 -2.23 4.59 -7.38
CA GLY A 64 -2.54 3.66 -6.31
C GLY A 64 -2.87 2.25 -6.78
N GLN A 65 -3.01 1.38 -5.78
CA GLN A 65 -3.30 -0.03 -5.92
C GLN A 65 -4.76 -0.27 -5.50
N PRO A 66 -5.61 -0.86 -6.36
CA PRO A 66 -7.03 -1.04 -6.07
C PRO A 66 -7.31 -2.12 -5.03
N CYS A 67 -6.33 -2.99 -4.74
CA CYS A 67 -6.48 -4.08 -3.79
C CYS A 67 -5.20 -4.24 -2.95
N VAL A 68 -5.27 -3.95 -1.65
CA VAL A 68 -4.20 -4.16 -0.67
C VAL A 68 -4.77 -4.90 0.54
N GLY A 69 -5.52 -4.24 1.41
CA GLY A 69 -6.16 -4.88 2.56
C GLY A 69 -7.18 -5.94 2.14
N ASP A 70 -7.89 -5.70 1.04
CA ASP A 70 -8.93 -6.61 0.55
C ASP A 70 -8.38 -7.99 0.17
N GLN A 71 -7.18 -8.09 -0.42
CA GLN A 71 -6.58 -9.39 -0.73
C GLN A 71 -6.18 -10.17 0.53
N PHE A 72 -5.76 -9.48 1.60
CA PHE A 72 -5.46 -10.13 2.88
C PHE A 72 -6.74 -10.63 3.53
N GLU A 73 -7.79 -9.84 3.53
CA GLU A 73 -9.10 -10.22 4.04
C GLU A 73 -9.69 -11.38 3.24
N TRP A 74 -9.62 -11.33 1.92
CA TRP A 74 -10.04 -12.45 1.07
C TRP A 74 -9.27 -13.73 1.40
N PHE A 75 -7.95 -13.64 1.55
CA PHE A 75 -7.10 -14.78 1.86
C PHE A 75 -7.46 -15.42 3.20
N VAL A 76 -7.60 -14.63 4.26
CA VAL A 76 -7.94 -15.20 5.57
C VAL A 76 -9.31 -15.83 5.56
N LYS A 77 -10.30 -15.24 4.90
CA LYS A 77 -11.66 -15.79 4.82
C LYS A 77 -11.78 -17.10 4.03
N ASN A 78 -10.98 -17.25 2.98
CA ASN A 78 -11.19 -18.31 2.00
C ASN A 78 -10.10 -19.39 2.01
N CYS A 79 -8.89 -19.10 2.49
CA CYS A 79 -7.72 -19.95 2.29
C CYS A 79 -7.02 -20.40 3.58
N VAL A 80 -7.38 -19.85 4.74
CA VAL A 80 -6.72 -20.20 6.01
C VAL A 80 -7.47 -21.32 6.72
N PRO A 81 -6.83 -22.45 7.07
CA PRO A 81 -7.44 -23.56 7.78
C PRO A 81 -7.95 -23.18 9.17
N ALA A 82 -9.03 -23.84 9.62
CA ALA A 82 -9.67 -23.60 10.91
C ALA A 82 -8.71 -23.71 12.12
N GLY A 83 -7.67 -24.56 12.04
CA GLY A 83 -6.67 -24.68 13.10
C GLY A 83 -5.91 -23.40 13.40
N TYR A 84 -5.72 -22.52 12.41
CA TYR A 84 -5.09 -21.22 12.61
C TYR A 84 -5.98 -20.26 13.40
N TYR A 85 -7.29 -20.30 13.17
CA TYR A 85 -8.25 -19.51 13.96
C TYR A 85 -8.29 -19.99 15.41
N GLN A 86 -8.30 -21.33 15.63
CA GLN A 86 -8.25 -21.89 16.97
C GLN A 86 -6.95 -21.51 17.71
N GLU A 87 -5.81 -21.50 17.01
CA GLU A 87 -4.54 -21.05 17.57
C GLU A 87 -4.59 -19.55 17.91
N ALA A 88 -5.11 -18.71 17.03
CA ALA A 88 -5.26 -17.27 17.24
C ALA A 88 -6.13 -16.98 18.47
N ASP A 89 -7.32 -17.62 18.55
CA ASP A 89 -8.25 -17.48 19.68
C ASP A 89 -7.61 -17.91 21.00
N SER A 90 -6.86 -19.04 21.01
CA SER A 90 -6.18 -19.53 22.21
C SER A 90 -5.09 -18.57 22.74
N ARG A 91 -4.60 -17.69 21.88
CA ARG A 91 -3.54 -16.72 22.18
C ARG A 91 -4.04 -15.28 22.29
N ASP A 92 -5.37 -15.07 22.26
CA ASP A 92 -6.02 -13.75 22.28
C ASP A 92 -5.48 -12.82 21.16
N MET A 93 -5.28 -13.39 19.97
CA MET A 93 -4.80 -12.72 18.77
C MET A 93 -5.85 -12.76 17.66
N ASN A 94 -5.88 -11.74 16.82
CA ASN A 94 -6.62 -11.87 15.57
C ASN A 94 -5.81 -12.68 14.53
N ILE A 95 -6.49 -13.20 13.51
CA ILE A 95 -5.88 -14.07 12.51
C ILE A 95 -4.77 -13.38 11.71
N HIS A 96 -4.88 -12.08 11.43
CA HIS A 96 -3.84 -11.32 10.74
C HIS A 96 -2.58 -11.14 11.61
N GLU A 97 -2.74 -10.96 12.91
CA GLU A 97 -1.62 -10.90 13.87
C GLU A 97 -0.87 -12.22 13.93
N LEU A 98 -1.59 -13.35 14.03
CA LEU A 98 -0.98 -14.68 14.03
C LEU A 98 -0.22 -14.96 12.73
N LEU A 99 -0.84 -14.68 11.57
CA LEU A 99 -0.19 -14.87 10.27
C LEU A 99 1.02 -13.95 10.10
N THR A 100 0.93 -12.71 10.55
CA THR A 100 2.06 -11.76 10.53
C THR A 100 3.21 -12.26 11.42
N GLU A 101 2.93 -12.74 12.62
CA GLU A 101 3.95 -13.31 13.51
C GLU A 101 4.65 -14.52 12.85
N LYS A 102 3.87 -15.44 12.27
CA LYS A 102 4.44 -16.63 11.59
C LYS A 102 5.23 -16.22 10.34
N ALA A 103 4.70 -15.33 9.51
CA ALA A 103 5.35 -14.81 8.31
C ALA A 103 6.64 -14.03 8.61
N SER A 104 6.73 -13.34 9.75
CA SER A 104 7.93 -12.60 10.15
C SER A 104 9.15 -13.48 10.45
N ARG A 105 8.94 -14.77 10.68
CA ARG A 105 10.00 -15.75 10.93
C ARG A 105 10.66 -16.26 9.64
N LEU A 106 10.00 -16.05 8.50
CA LEU A 106 10.53 -16.46 7.20
C LEU A 106 11.65 -15.49 6.76
N LYS A 107 12.66 -16.01 6.14
CA LYS A 107 13.69 -15.20 5.45
C LYS A 107 13.13 -14.66 4.13
N ILE A 108 13.76 -13.62 3.61
CA ILE A 108 13.44 -13.09 2.28
C ILE A 108 13.61 -14.18 1.23
N GLY A 109 12.57 -14.43 0.43
CA GLY A 109 12.56 -15.43 -0.63
C GLY A 109 12.54 -16.89 -0.17
N GLU A 110 12.44 -17.17 1.14
CA GLU A 110 12.49 -18.55 1.68
C GLU A 110 11.37 -19.44 1.15
N SER A 111 10.16 -18.89 1.00
CA SER A 111 9.01 -19.65 0.46
C SER A 111 9.13 -19.98 -1.01
N GLY A 112 9.93 -19.22 -1.78
CA GLY A 112 9.96 -19.29 -3.24
C GLY A 112 8.69 -18.85 -3.94
N LEU A 113 7.72 -18.29 -3.18
CA LEU A 113 6.46 -17.80 -3.72
C LEU A 113 6.61 -16.39 -4.29
N ILE A 114 5.97 -16.16 -5.42
CA ILE A 114 5.79 -14.82 -6.01
C ILE A 114 4.30 -14.60 -6.24
N ALA A 115 3.80 -13.42 -5.90
CA ALA A 115 2.42 -13.05 -6.14
C ALA A 115 2.32 -11.71 -6.91
N LEU A 116 1.20 -11.55 -7.63
CA LEU A 116 0.79 -10.28 -8.24
C LEU A 116 -0.35 -9.69 -7.40
N ASP A 117 -0.33 -8.38 -7.24
CA ASP A 117 -1.32 -7.63 -6.45
C ASP A 117 -2.57 -7.20 -7.24
N TRP A 118 -2.76 -7.74 -8.44
CA TRP A 118 -3.85 -7.35 -9.36
C TRP A 118 -5.19 -8.04 -9.05
N TRP A 119 -5.50 -8.28 -7.78
CA TRP A 119 -6.72 -8.98 -7.35
C TRP A 119 -8.02 -8.22 -7.68
N ASN A 120 -7.90 -6.93 -7.96
CA ASN A 120 -8.99 -6.06 -8.42
C ASN A 120 -8.50 -5.18 -9.59
N GLY A 121 -7.81 -5.81 -10.56
CA GLY A 121 -7.16 -5.12 -11.67
C GLY A 121 -5.89 -4.35 -11.27
N SER A 122 -5.35 -3.59 -12.20
CA SER A 122 -4.23 -2.65 -11.98
C SER A 122 -4.66 -1.23 -12.33
N ARG A 123 -4.91 -0.38 -11.32
CA ARG A 123 -5.26 1.02 -11.52
C ARG A 123 -4.05 1.85 -11.96
N SER A 124 -2.91 1.60 -11.38
CA SER A 124 -1.60 2.16 -11.71
C SER A 124 -0.58 1.01 -11.67
N VAL A 125 0.24 0.78 -12.66
CA VAL A 125 0.65 1.60 -13.81
C VAL A 125 -0.01 1.09 -15.11
N LEU A 126 -0.57 -0.14 -15.12
CA LEU A 126 -1.05 -0.79 -16.33
C LEU A 126 -2.41 -0.27 -16.80
N VAL A 127 -3.21 0.33 -15.92
CA VAL A 127 -4.55 0.90 -16.20
C VAL A 127 -5.46 -0.13 -16.86
N ASP A 128 -5.49 -1.33 -16.31
CA ASP A 128 -6.27 -2.45 -16.82
C ASP A 128 -7.07 -3.10 -15.67
N ALA A 129 -8.39 -2.99 -15.74
CA ALA A 129 -9.31 -3.50 -14.74
C ALA A 129 -9.57 -5.02 -14.89
N ASP A 130 -9.22 -5.60 -16.02
CA ASP A 130 -9.46 -7.03 -16.31
C ASP A 130 -8.31 -7.93 -15.84
N LEU A 131 -7.22 -7.36 -15.35
CA LEU A 131 -6.12 -8.10 -14.76
C LEU A 131 -6.54 -8.78 -13.46
N THR A 132 -5.96 -9.95 -13.20
CA THR A 132 -6.27 -10.76 -12.02
C THR A 132 -5.02 -11.08 -11.22
N GLY A 133 -5.20 -11.32 -9.91
CA GLY A 133 -4.14 -11.76 -9.02
C GLY A 133 -3.60 -13.14 -9.40
N MET A 134 -2.34 -13.39 -9.03
CA MET A 134 -1.67 -14.67 -9.27
C MET A 134 -0.77 -15.00 -8.08
N ILE A 135 -0.63 -16.29 -7.78
CA ILE A 135 0.40 -16.81 -6.87
C ILE A 135 1.14 -17.92 -7.61
N LEU A 136 2.45 -17.80 -7.71
CA LEU A 136 3.35 -18.76 -8.37
C LEU A 136 4.24 -19.44 -7.34
N GLY A 137 4.54 -20.73 -7.56
CA GLY A 137 5.50 -21.49 -6.74
C GLY A 137 4.88 -22.35 -5.64
N LEU A 138 3.55 -22.50 -5.60
CA LEU A 138 2.84 -23.34 -4.63
C LEU A 138 3.29 -24.81 -4.73
N THR A 139 3.47 -25.44 -3.56
CA THR A 139 3.76 -26.87 -3.41
C THR A 139 2.79 -27.48 -2.40
N LEU A 140 2.82 -28.81 -2.27
CA LEU A 140 2.00 -29.52 -1.27
C LEU A 140 2.39 -29.20 0.19
N THR A 141 3.57 -28.62 0.40
CA THR A 141 4.07 -28.25 1.73
C THR A 141 3.93 -26.75 2.03
N THR A 142 3.43 -25.96 1.08
CA THR A 142 3.22 -24.52 1.27
C THR A 142 2.23 -24.24 2.40
N LYS A 143 2.63 -23.35 3.30
CA LYS A 143 1.87 -22.98 4.49
C LYS A 143 1.14 -21.64 4.30
N PRO A 144 0.03 -21.39 5.02
CA PRO A 144 -0.70 -20.13 4.95
C PRO A 144 0.14 -18.89 5.22
N GLU A 145 1.06 -18.91 6.17
CA GLU A 145 1.95 -17.80 6.46
C GLU A 145 2.93 -17.46 5.31
N GLU A 146 3.31 -18.46 4.52
CA GLU A 146 4.17 -18.25 3.33
C GLU A 146 3.40 -17.51 2.24
N ILE A 147 2.14 -17.92 2.02
CA ILE A 147 1.24 -17.23 1.07
C ILE A 147 0.95 -15.81 1.56
N TYR A 148 0.63 -15.66 2.85
CA TYR A 148 0.33 -14.35 3.45
C TYR A 148 1.52 -13.38 3.28
N ARG A 149 2.75 -13.86 3.47
CA ARG A 149 3.96 -13.07 3.22
C ARG A 149 4.10 -12.69 1.73
N ALA A 150 3.91 -13.62 0.82
CA ALA A 150 3.98 -13.35 -0.62
C ALA A 150 2.94 -12.31 -1.07
N LEU A 151 1.74 -12.33 -0.48
CA LEU A 151 0.72 -11.30 -0.72
C LEU A 151 1.16 -9.93 -0.20
N ILE A 152 1.81 -9.84 0.97
CA ILE A 152 2.37 -8.58 1.46
C ILE A 152 3.49 -8.09 0.53
N GLU A 153 4.39 -8.96 0.14
CA GLU A 153 5.49 -8.64 -0.77
C GLU A 153 4.97 -8.15 -2.13
N SER A 154 3.89 -8.76 -2.67
CA SER A 154 3.28 -8.34 -3.94
C SER A 154 2.80 -6.89 -3.91
N THR A 155 2.16 -6.47 -2.80
CA THR A 155 1.72 -5.08 -2.65
C THR A 155 2.90 -4.10 -2.54
N ALA A 156 4.00 -4.53 -1.94
CA ALA A 156 5.22 -3.72 -1.88
C ALA A 156 5.87 -3.57 -3.26
N TYR A 157 5.89 -4.63 -4.07
CA TYR A 157 6.38 -4.56 -5.46
C TYR A 157 5.50 -3.68 -6.34
N GLY A 158 4.17 -3.78 -6.19
CA GLY A 158 3.24 -2.89 -6.91
C GLY A 158 3.46 -1.42 -6.56
N MET A 159 3.66 -1.10 -5.27
CA MET A 159 4.04 0.25 -4.83
C MET A 159 5.39 0.68 -5.43
N ARG A 160 6.39 -0.19 -5.44
CA ARG A 160 7.70 0.10 -6.03
C ARG A 160 7.57 0.43 -7.52
N THR A 161 6.75 -0.32 -8.27
CA THR A 161 6.47 -0.05 -9.69
C THR A 161 5.89 1.35 -9.89
N ILE A 162 5.01 1.80 -9.00
CA ILE A 162 4.46 3.17 -9.04
C ILE A 162 5.55 4.20 -8.81
N ILE A 163 6.45 4.00 -7.84
CA ILE A 163 7.55 4.91 -7.55
C ILE A 163 8.50 4.99 -8.75
N ASP A 164 8.90 3.86 -9.31
CA ASP A 164 9.78 3.81 -10.47
C ASP A 164 9.17 4.54 -11.66
N ASN A 165 7.87 4.37 -11.89
CA ASN A 165 7.14 5.03 -12.96
C ASN A 165 7.12 6.57 -12.80
N PHE A 166 6.98 7.10 -11.58
CA PHE A 166 7.13 8.54 -11.32
C PHE A 166 8.53 9.02 -11.65
N GLU A 167 9.56 8.31 -11.19
CA GLU A 167 10.95 8.70 -11.38
C GLU A 167 11.39 8.63 -12.85
N GLU A 168 10.99 7.61 -13.58
CA GLU A 168 11.22 7.46 -15.01
C GLU A 168 10.58 8.60 -15.82
N ALA A 169 9.40 9.08 -15.37
CA ALA A 169 8.75 10.25 -15.98
C ALA A 169 9.39 11.60 -15.55
N GLY A 170 10.41 11.58 -14.68
CA GLY A 170 11.11 12.77 -14.21
C GLY A 170 10.39 13.51 -13.09
N VAL A 171 9.54 12.82 -12.33
CA VAL A 171 8.91 13.30 -11.09
C VAL A 171 9.59 12.58 -9.92
N PRO A 172 10.57 13.22 -9.25
CA PRO A 172 11.32 12.55 -8.20
C PRO A 172 10.45 12.27 -6.96
N VAL A 173 10.67 11.11 -6.34
CA VAL A 173 10.06 10.74 -5.06
C VAL A 173 11.16 10.75 -4.00
N GLU A 174 11.27 11.84 -3.23
CA GLU A 174 12.36 12.03 -2.28
C GLU A 174 12.09 11.40 -0.93
N GLU A 175 10.86 11.51 -0.44
CA GLU A 175 10.43 10.97 0.84
C GLU A 175 9.14 10.17 0.71
N LEU A 176 9.05 9.10 1.51
CA LEU A 176 7.87 8.24 1.58
C LEU A 176 7.20 8.36 2.94
N TYR A 177 5.91 8.63 2.91
CA TYR A 177 5.07 8.68 4.09
C TYR A 177 3.98 7.62 4.02
N ALA A 178 3.63 7.05 5.15
CA ALA A 178 2.53 6.10 5.24
C ALA A 178 1.55 6.49 6.35
N CYS A 179 0.27 6.40 6.03
CA CYS A 179 -0.82 6.54 6.99
C CYS A 179 -1.89 5.49 6.71
N GLY A 180 -2.90 5.44 7.57
CA GLY A 180 -3.99 4.46 7.48
C GLY A 180 -3.87 3.32 8.49
N GLY A 181 -4.88 2.45 8.51
CA GLY A 181 -5.00 1.40 9.54
C GLY A 181 -3.92 0.33 9.44
N ILE A 182 -3.53 -0.04 8.23
CA ILE A 182 -2.56 -1.11 7.99
C ILE A 182 -1.15 -0.66 8.41
N SER A 183 -0.75 0.55 8.03
CA SER A 183 0.60 1.06 8.34
C SER A 183 0.90 1.13 9.84
N LYS A 184 -0.13 1.30 10.67
CA LYS A 184 0.00 1.34 12.14
C LYS A 184 0.07 -0.03 12.79
N LYS A 185 -0.56 -1.04 12.17
CA LYS A 185 -0.79 -2.35 12.80
C LYS A 185 0.21 -3.42 12.38
N ASN A 186 0.90 -3.24 11.24
CA ASN A 186 1.77 -4.27 10.69
C ASN A 186 3.18 -3.73 10.41
N ALA A 187 4.04 -3.78 11.45
CA ALA A 187 5.44 -3.33 11.35
C ALA A 187 6.26 -4.17 10.35
N MET A 188 5.98 -5.49 10.23
CA MET A 188 6.64 -6.35 9.25
C MET A 188 6.34 -5.88 7.82
N MET A 189 5.08 -5.58 7.52
CA MET A 189 4.69 -5.07 6.21
C MET A 189 5.42 -3.74 5.91
N MET A 190 5.46 -2.81 6.86
CA MET A 190 6.16 -1.54 6.67
C MET A 190 7.66 -1.71 6.45
N GLN A 191 8.29 -2.71 7.10
CA GLN A 191 9.69 -3.05 6.85
C GLN A 191 9.88 -3.60 5.43
N ILE A 192 9.03 -4.52 4.98
CA ILE A 192 9.06 -5.05 3.60
C ILE A 192 8.91 -3.91 2.59
N TYR A 193 7.98 -2.98 2.81
CA TYR A 193 7.80 -1.81 1.95
C TYR A 193 9.06 -0.93 1.89
N ALA A 194 9.69 -0.69 3.03
CA ALA A 194 10.93 0.10 3.10
C ALA A 194 12.08 -0.60 2.36
N ASP A 195 12.22 -1.92 2.55
CA ASP A 195 13.25 -2.73 1.90
C ASP A 195 13.07 -2.75 0.37
N VAL A 196 11.84 -2.99 -0.10
CA VAL A 196 11.51 -3.01 -1.53
C VAL A 196 11.69 -1.64 -2.18
N ALA A 197 11.25 -0.57 -1.50
CA ALA A 197 11.45 0.79 -1.98
C ALA A 197 12.93 1.22 -1.92
N ASN A 198 13.75 0.53 -1.14
CA ASN A 198 15.10 0.97 -0.75
C ASN A 198 15.08 2.40 -0.20
N ARG A 199 14.08 2.72 0.61
CA ARG A 199 13.83 4.05 1.18
C ARG A 199 13.17 3.95 2.53
N ARG A 200 13.41 4.97 3.34
CA ARG A 200 12.78 5.11 4.64
C ARG A 200 11.32 5.53 4.49
N PHE A 201 10.42 4.84 5.18
CA PHE A 201 9.04 5.28 5.37
C PHE A 201 8.90 6.03 6.69
N LEU A 202 8.25 7.19 6.61
CA LEU A 202 7.85 7.97 7.78
C LEU A 202 6.39 7.65 8.08
N SER A 203 6.13 6.95 9.19
CA SER A 203 4.76 6.70 9.64
C SER A 203 4.19 7.96 10.29
N VAL A 204 3.10 8.47 9.73
CA VAL A 204 2.41 9.64 10.26
C VAL A 204 1.06 9.22 10.84
N PRO A 205 0.76 9.59 12.10
CA PRO A 205 -0.56 9.38 12.64
C PRO A 205 -1.55 10.31 11.93
N LEU A 206 -2.52 9.76 11.21
CA LEU A 206 -3.77 10.51 11.03
C LEU A 206 -4.39 10.60 12.43
N THR A 207 -4.12 11.67 13.15
CA THR A 207 -4.91 12.02 14.32
C THR A 207 -6.33 12.18 13.83
N SER A 208 -7.29 11.61 14.57
CA SER A 208 -8.75 11.68 14.34
C SER A 208 -9.18 12.94 13.61
N PRO A 209 -10.25 12.86 12.78
CA PRO A 209 -10.68 14.00 11.99
C PRO A 209 -10.72 15.22 12.89
N LEU A 210 -10.06 16.29 12.45
CA LEU A 210 -10.24 17.60 13.05
C LEU A 210 -11.75 17.81 13.19
N PRO A 211 -12.25 18.22 14.36
CA PRO A 211 -13.66 18.54 14.47
C PRO A 211 -13.97 19.52 13.36
N LEU A 212 -14.93 19.16 12.51
CA LEU A 212 -15.49 20.08 11.54
C LEU A 212 -16.03 21.28 12.32
N VAL A 213 -15.32 22.37 12.28
CA VAL A 213 -15.78 23.68 12.82
C VAL A 213 -16.62 24.37 11.78
#